data_12be90c99c5aadcf085263f0b2088952
#
_entry.id   12be90c99c5aadcf085263f0b2088952
#
_cell.length_a   1.000
_cell.length_b   1.000
_cell.length_c   1.000
_cell.angle_alpha   90.00
_cell.angle_beta   90.00
_cell.angle_gamma   90.00
#
_symmetry.space_group_name_H-M   'P 1'
#
loop_
_entity.id
_entity.type
_entity.pdbx_description
1 polymer ?
#
loop_
_entity_poly.entity_id
_entity_poly.type
_entity_poly.pdbx_seq_one_letter_code
_entity_poly.pdbx_strand_id
1 'polypeptide(L)'
;MDFRIDEFDVFEKGDFMETIRNVEINQLHDFKNHPFKVEINTELCELMKSIEKEGVLVPLLVRTNPYGDGDEVISGHRRKEAAVWAGETKVPIVIRELYDDQAVVAMVDSNLHRENLKPSEKAFAYKMKLDAMKHQGKRLPEASSVDDGEEHSMINSNELLARQVGESVAQIKRYIRLTNLIPK
;
A
#
# COMPACT_ATOMS: atom_id res chain seq x y z
N MET A 1 22.41 -6.30 27.83
CA MET A 1 22.42 -7.41 26.87
C MET A 1 21.90 -6.83 25.56
N ASP A 2 22.84 -6.38 24.72
CA ASP A 2 22.53 -5.75 23.43
C ASP A 2 22.04 -6.82 22.47
N PHE A 3 20.76 -6.81 22.15
CA PHE A 3 20.23 -7.53 20.99
C PHE A 3 20.51 -6.66 19.75
N ARG A 4 21.69 -6.81 19.20
CA ARG A 4 21.95 -6.44 17.80
C ARG A 4 21.19 -7.44 16.94
N ILE A 5 20.15 -6.99 16.25
CA ILE A 5 19.61 -7.69 15.10
C ILE A 5 20.57 -7.38 13.95
N ASP A 6 21.67 -8.11 13.90
CA ASP A 6 22.54 -8.19 12.76
C ASP A 6 21.89 -9.20 11.81
N GLU A 7 21.45 -8.71 10.62
CA GLU A 7 21.25 -9.49 9.40
C GLU A 7 20.72 -10.93 9.62
N PHE A 8 19.44 -11.16 9.55
CA PHE A 8 18.79 -12.40 9.10
C PHE A 8 17.41 -12.54 9.70
N ASP A 9 16.39 -12.11 8.94
CA ASP A 9 15.12 -12.82 8.96
C ASP A 9 14.58 -12.90 7.53
N VAL A 10 14.78 -14.09 6.95
CA VAL A 10 14.33 -14.45 5.61
C VAL A 10 12.91 -14.96 5.71
N PHE A 11 11.95 -14.20 5.26
CA PHE A 11 10.60 -14.69 5.00
C PHE A 11 10.51 -15.22 3.56
N GLU A 12 10.59 -16.54 3.41
CA GLU A 12 10.33 -17.23 2.15
C GLU A 12 8.84 -17.17 1.80
N LYS A 13 8.49 -16.37 0.78
CA LYS A 13 7.35 -16.65 -0.09
C LYS A 13 7.68 -16.19 -1.50
N GLY A 14 8.16 -17.13 -2.32
CA GLY A 14 8.34 -16.97 -3.77
C GLY A 14 9.51 -16.08 -4.16
N ASP A 15 10.65 -16.66 -4.44
CA ASP A 15 11.83 -16.22 -5.23
C ASP A 15 12.39 -14.78 -5.13
N PHE A 16 11.97 -13.97 -4.16
CA PHE A 16 12.63 -12.71 -3.84
C PHE A 16 12.98 -12.68 -2.37
N MET A 17 14.28 -12.74 -2.04
CA MET A 17 14.75 -12.44 -0.68
C MET A 17 14.45 -10.97 -0.36
N GLU A 18 13.39 -10.74 0.42
CA GLU A 18 13.08 -9.42 0.94
C GLU A 18 14.11 -9.07 2.03
N THR A 19 15.11 -8.29 1.69
CA THR A 19 16.11 -7.84 2.65
C THR A 19 15.58 -6.67 3.46
N ILE A 20 15.53 -6.82 4.79
CA ILE A 20 15.22 -5.73 5.70
C ILE A 20 16.44 -4.82 5.84
N ARG A 21 16.28 -3.51 5.67
CA ARG A 21 17.32 -2.50 5.82
C ARG A 21 16.86 -1.39 6.74
N ASN A 22 17.75 -0.83 7.54
CA ASN A 22 17.49 0.37 8.32
C ASN A 22 17.89 1.61 7.49
N VAL A 23 16.95 2.52 7.28
CA VAL A 23 17.19 3.77 6.54
C VAL A 23 16.81 4.98 7.38
N GLU A 24 17.44 6.11 7.07
CA GLU A 24 17.09 7.40 7.70
C GLU A 24 15.66 7.80 7.32
N ILE A 25 14.86 8.22 8.30
CA ILE A 25 13.44 8.60 8.07
C ILE A 25 13.31 9.77 7.09
N ASN A 26 14.30 10.67 7.06
CA ASN A 26 14.33 11.82 6.14
C ASN A 26 14.50 11.43 4.65
N GLN A 27 14.91 10.18 4.35
CA GLN A 27 14.98 9.63 3.00
C GLN A 27 13.66 9.01 2.55
N LEU A 28 12.67 8.93 3.43
CA LEU A 28 11.38 8.31 3.17
C LEU A 28 10.34 9.37 2.78
N HIS A 29 9.85 9.28 1.55
CA HIS A 29 8.80 10.14 1.01
C HIS A 29 7.43 9.48 1.09
N ASP A 30 6.39 10.27 1.32
CA ASP A 30 5.03 9.75 1.34
C ASP A 30 4.53 9.49 -0.09
N PHE A 31 3.70 8.46 -0.25
CA PHE A 31 3.09 8.12 -1.53
C PHE A 31 2.24 9.29 -2.06
N LYS A 32 2.48 9.66 -3.31
CA LYS A 32 1.75 10.77 -3.95
C LYS A 32 0.25 10.48 -3.99
N ASN A 33 -0.56 11.44 -3.54
CA ASN A 33 -2.03 11.33 -3.49
C ASN A 33 -2.54 10.18 -2.60
N HIS A 34 -1.82 9.85 -1.53
CA HIS A 34 -2.24 8.83 -0.56
C HIS A 34 -3.65 9.13 -0.01
N PRO A 35 -4.65 8.25 -0.21
CA PRO A 35 -6.04 8.53 0.14
C PRO A 35 -6.32 8.42 1.64
N PHE A 36 -5.48 7.71 2.38
CA PHE A 36 -5.65 7.44 3.81
C PHE A 36 -4.86 8.43 4.64
N LYS A 37 -5.55 9.25 5.44
CA LYS A 37 -4.89 10.21 6.31
C LYS A 37 -4.37 9.55 7.58
N VAL A 38 -3.19 9.96 8.02
CA VAL A 38 -2.72 9.63 9.36
C VAL A 38 -3.35 10.63 10.32
N GLU A 39 -4.28 10.15 11.15
CA GLU A 39 -4.94 10.99 12.16
C GLU A 39 -4.27 10.78 13.51
N ILE A 40 -4.08 11.89 14.24
CA ILE A 40 -3.59 11.89 15.62
C ILE A 40 -4.75 11.41 16.49
N ASN A 41 -4.67 10.18 16.95
CA ASN A 41 -5.64 9.55 17.83
C ASN A 41 -4.95 8.74 18.93
N THR A 42 -5.72 8.23 19.86
CA THR A 42 -5.22 7.41 20.97
C THR A 42 -4.37 6.23 20.48
N GLU A 43 -4.81 5.55 19.41
CA GLU A 43 -4.07 4.41 18.82
C GLU A 43 -2.69 4.82 18.27
N LEU A 44 -2.57 6.03 17.67
CA LEU A 44 -1.27 6.53 17.19
C LEU A 44 -0.35 6.86 18.37
N CYS A 45 -0.90 7.43 19.48
CA CYS A 45 -0.13 7.69 20.69
C CYS A 45 0.35 6.39 21.37
N GLU A 46 -0.47 5.34 21.37
CA GLU A 46 -0.08 4.03 21.90
C GLU A 46 1.01 3.40 21.02
N LEU A 47 0.88 3.49 19.71
CA LEU A 47 1.90 3.03 18.76
C LEU A 47 3.22 3.79 18.95
N MET A 48 3.18 5.11 19.15
CA MET A 48 4.36 5.93 19.46
C MET A 48 5.07 5.43 20.73
N LYS A 49 4.33 5.22 21.83
CA LYS A 49 4.90 4.69 23.08
C LYS A 49 5.50 3.29 22.93
N SER A 50 4.88 2.45 22.12
CA SER A 50 5.42 1.13 21.80
C SER A 50 6.73 1.24 21.02
N ILE A 51 6.79 2.13 20.02
CA ILE A 51 8.00 2.37 19.22
C ILE A 51 9.11 3.00 20.06
N GLU A 52 8.79 3.94 20.95
CA GLU A 52 9.77 4.54 21.88
C GLU A 52 10.44 3.48 22.76
N LYS A 53 9.72 2.43 23.12
CA LYS A 53 10.23 1.36 23.99
C LYS A 53 10.94 0.24 23.25
N GLU A 54 10.41 -0.16 22.10
CA GLU A 54 10.79 -1.41 21.41
C GLU A 54 11.31 -1.19 19.97
N GLY A 55 11.27 0.06 19.48
CA GLY A 55 11.55 0.39 18.10
C GLY A 55 10.41 -0.04 17.15
N VAL A 56 10.65 0.10 15.86
CA VAL A 56 9.69 -0.34 14.82
C VAL A 56 9.91 -1.82 14.54
N LEU A 57 9.05 -2.68 15.10
CA LEU A 57 9.17 -4.15 14.98
C LEU A 57 8.77 -4.65 13.59
N VAL A 58 7.78 -4.04 12.96
CA VAL A 58 7.30 -4.43 11.62
C VAL A 58 7.84 -3.44 10.59
N PRO A 59 8.65 -3.87 9.62
CA PRO A 59 9.25 -2.98 8.64
C PRO A 59 8.20 -2.27 7.78
N LEU A 60 8.55 -1.09 7.28
CA LEU A 60 7.76 -0.37 6.29
C LEU A 60 7.99 -1.00 4.91
N LEU A 61 6.94 -1.05 4.09
CA LEU A 61 7.06 -1.41 2.69
C LEU A 61 7.31 -0.15 1.87
N VAL A 62 8.39 -0.13 1.14
CA VAL A 62 8.79 1.01 0.30
C VAL A 62 9.16 0.54 -1.11
N ARG A 63 9.23 1.49 -2.04
CA ARG A 63 9.89 1.31 -3.33
C ARG A 63 10.90 2.44 -3.55
N THR A 64 11.87 2.23 -4.43
CA THR A 64 12.72 3.34 -4.89
C THR A 64 11.85 4.45 -5.46
N ASN A 65 12.07 5.69 -5.04
CA ASN A 65 11.26 6.82 -5.46
C ASN A 65 11.45 7.10 -6.97
N PRO A 66 10.42 6.92 -7.81
CA PRO A 66 10.55 7.11 -9.26
C PRO A 66 10.64 8.59 -9.67
N TYR A 67 10.42 9.51 -8.74
CA TYR A 67 10.34 10.96 -9.01
C TYR A 67 11.45 11.78 -8.36
N GLY A 68 12.41 11.13 -7.69
CA GLY A 68 13.50 11.80 -7.00
C GLY A 68 14.37 10.85 -6.19
N ASP A 69 15.17 11.39 -5.29
CA ASP A 69 16.02 10.61 -4.41
C ASP A 69 15.22 9.94 -3.28
N GLY A 70 15.82 8.92 -2.65
CA GLY A 70 15.25 8.20 -1.53
C GLY A 70 14.19 7.16 -1.90
N ASP A 71 13.36 6.80 -0.93
CA ASP A 71 12.35 5.75 -1.08
C ASP A 71 10.94 6.29 -0.84
N GLU A 72 9.96 5.79 -1.62
CA GLU A 72 8.55 6.12 -1.47
C GLU A 72 7.84 5.06 -0.62
N VAL A 73 7.17 5.50 0.45
CA VAL A 73 6.46 4.61 1.39
C VAL A 73 5.14 4.13 0.77
N ILE A 74 5.03 2.82 0.56
CA ILE A 74 3.81 2.16 0.06
C ILE A 74 2.89 1.77 1.22
N SER A 75 3.46 1.22 2.29
CA SER A 75 2.71 0.82 3.49
C SER A 75 3.52 1.09 4.75
N GLY A 76 2.82 1.55 5.79
CA GLY A 76 3.42 1.84 7.09
C GLY A 76 3.48 3.32 7.46
N HIS A 77 2.72 4.21 6.80
CA HIS A 77 2.69 5.65 7.07
C HIS A 77 2.44 5.98 8.56
N ARG A 78 1.55 5.24 9.24
CA ARG A 78 1.33 5.41 10.69
C ARG A 78 2.56 5.05 11.51
N ARG A 79 3.31 4.01 11.12
CA ARG A 79 4.56 3.61 11.80
C ARG A 79 5.66 4.63 11.57
N LYS A 80 5.79 5.15 10.34
CA LYS A 80 6.70 6.26 10.02
C LYS A 80 6.41 7.48 10.90
N GLU A 81 5.16 7.91 10.95
CA GLU A 81 4.75 9.08 11.74
C GLU A 81 4.99 8.87 13.24
N ALA A 82 4.60 7.70 13.76
CA ALA A 82 4.83 7.36 15.16
C ALA A 82 6.32 7.27 15.52
N ALA A 83 7.17 6.79 14.60
CA ALA A 83 8.62 6.74 14.77
C ALA A 83 9.24 8.15 14.84
N VAL A 84 8.79 9.07 13.97
CA VAL A 84 9.21 10.48 14.04
C VAL A 84 8.88 11.08 15.39
N TRP A 85 7.67 10.83 15.92
CA TRP A 85 7.25 11.37 17.22
C TRP A 85 7.93 10.69 18.41
N ALA A 86 8.34 9.42 18.26
CA ALA A 86 9.16 8.70 19.25
C ALA A 86 10.64 9.16 19.24
N GLY A 87 11.03 10.02 18.29
CA GLY A 87 12.41 10.52 18.20
C GLY A 87 13.37 9.56 17.48
N GLU A 88 12.84 8.54 16.79
CA GLU A 88 13.64 7.65 15.99
C GLU A 88 14.22 8.37 14.76
N THR A 89 15.46 8.09 14.42
CA THR A 89 16.12 8.62 13.22
C THR A 89 16.09 7.63 12.06
N LYS A 90 16.00 6.33 12.39
CA LYS A 90 16.01 5.23 11.42
C LYS A 90 14.84 4.29 11.64
N VAL A 91 14.37 3.69 10.54
CA VAL A 91 13.32 2.68 10.59
C VAL A 91 13.66 1.51 9.67
N PRO A 92 13.24 0.29 10.04
CA PRO A 92 13.39 -0.87 9.17
C PRO A 92 12.44 -0.77 7.98
N ILE A 93 12.96 -1.05 6.80
CA ILE A 93 12.21 -1.09 5.55
C ILE A 93 12.42 -2.39 4.80
N VAL A 94 11.44 -2.73 3.97
CA VAL A 94 11.53 -3.73 2.91
C VAL A 94 11.32 -3.02 1.58
N ILE A 95 12.28 -3.14 0.67
CA ILE A 95 12.20 -2.53 -0.66
C ILE A 95 11.58 -3.54 -1.63
N ARG A 96 10.54 -3.11 -2.35
CA ARG A 96 9.99 -3.83 -3.50
C ARG A 96 10.08 -2.99 -4.75
N GLU A 97 10.52 -3.59 -5.84
CA GLU A 97 10.46 -2.98 -7.17
C GLU A 97 9.01 -3.03 -7.66
N LEU A 98 8.33 -1.90 -7.62
CA LEU A 98 6.94 -1.77 -8.02
C LEU A 98 6.78 -0.61 -9.02
N TYR A 99 6.13 -0.89 -10.15
CA TYR A 99 5.65 0.17 -11.03
C TYR A 99 4.49 0.92 -10.38
N ASP A 100 4.16 2.13 -10.89
CA ASP A 100 3.15 3.01 -10.29
C ASP A 100 1.81 2.32 -10.03
N ASP A 101 1.28 1.59 -11.01
CA ASP A 101 0.01 0.87 -10.87
C ASP A 101 0.09 -0.25 -9.81
N GLN A 102 1.22 -0.96 -9.74
CA GLN A 102 1.46 -2.00 -8.73
C GLN A 102 1.58 -1.41 -7.33
N ALA A 103 2.27 -0.28 -7.21
CA ALA A 103 2.42 0.44 -5.96
C ALA A 103 1.06 0.95 -5.44
N VAL A 104 0.20 1.50 -6.33
CA VAL A 104 -1.17 1.88 -5.99
C VAL A 104 -1.97 0.69 -5.48
N VAL A 105 -1.94 -0.45 -6.18
CA VAL A 105 -2.65 -1.66 -5.75
C VAL A 105 -2.16 -2.13 -4.38
N ALA A 106 -0.84 -2.25 -4.18
CA ALA A 106 -0.25 -2.69 -2.92
C ALA A 106 -0.60 -1.74 -1.76
N MET A 107 -0.54 -0.42 -1.99
CA MET A 107 -0.89 0.61 -1.02
C MET A 107 -2.36 0.51 -0.61
N VAL A 108 -3.27 0.37 -1.57
CA VAL A 108 -4.70 0.25 -1.29
C VAL A 108 -4.99 -1.05 -0.54
N ASP A 109 -4.44 -2.19 -0.98
CA ASP A 109 -4.68 -3.50 -0.35
C ASP A 109 -4.21 -3.53 1.10
N SER A 110 -3.06 -2.94 1.40
CA SER A 110 -2.53 -2.88 2.77
C SER A 110 -3.41 -2.06 3.73
N ASN A 111 -4.30 -1.21 3.22
CA ASN A 111 -5.14 -0.32 4.02
C ASN A 111 -6.63 -0.67 4.00
N LEU A 112 -7.14 -1.42 3.00
CA LEU A 112 -8.57 -1.73 2.87
C LEU A 112 -9.13 -2.57 4.01
N HIS A 113 -8.30 -3.33 4.70
CA HIS A 113 -8.67 -4.17 5.85
C HIS A 113 -8.75 -3.41 7.18
N ARG A 114 -8.53 -2.08 7.18
CA ARG A 114 -8.65 -1.26 8.39
C ARG A 114 -10.12 -1.10 8.76
N GLU A 115 -10.46 -1.37 10.03
CA GLU A 115 -11.85 -1.39 10.53
C GLU A 115 -12.55 0.00 10.42
N ASN A 116 -11.80 1.09 10.57
CA ASN A 116 -12.34 2.45 10.70
C ASN A 116 -12.05 3.33 9.48
N LEU A 117 -12.20 2.80 8.24
CA LEU A 117 -12.07 3.61 7.03
C LEU A 117 -13.28 4.51 6.80
N LYS A 118 -13.03 5.80 6.61
CA LYS A 118 -14.08 6.75 6.22
C LYS A 118 -14.64 6.41 4.82
N PRO A 119 -15.94 6.61 4.59
CA PRO A 119 -16.54 6.39 3.26
C PRO A 119 -15.81 7.15 2.14
N SER A 120 -15.29 8.35 2.42
CA SER A 120 -14.49 9.14 1.48
C SER A 120 -13.16 8.46 1.15
N GLU A 121 -12.45 7.92 2.14
CA GLU A 121 -11.19 7.21 1.95
C GLU A 121 -11.42 5.94 1.13
N LYS A 122 -12.46 5.15 1.44
CA LYS A 122 -12.86 3.99 0.64
C LYS A 122 -13.16 4.37 -0.81
N ALA A 123 -13.88 5.48 -1.02
CA ALA A 123 -14.23 5.96 -2.35
C ALA A 123 -13.00 6.27 -3.21
N PHE A 124 -12.05 7.03 -2.66
CA PHE A 124 -10.79 7.34 -3.36
C PHE A 124 -9.91 6.11 -3.55
N ALA A 125 -9.80 5.24 -2.54
CA ALA A 125 -9.05 4.00 -2.63
C ALA A 125 -9.57 3.07 -3.73
N TYR A 126 -10.89 2.85 -3.80
CA TYR A 126 -11.49 2.02 -4.84
C TYR A 126 -11.29 2.62 -6.23
N LYS A 127 -11.43 3.95 -6.36
CA LYS A 127 -11.19 4.62 -7.64
C LYS A 127 -9.74 4.44 -8.08
N MET A 128 -8.77 4.72 -7.21
CA MET A 128 -7.35 4.59 -7.51
C MET A 128 -6.99 3.15 -7.91
N LYS A 129 -7.45 2.15 -7.13
CA LYS A 129 -7.19 0.75 -7.44
C LYS A 129 -7.82 0.31 -8.77
N LEU A 130 -9.05 0.73 -9.04
CA LEU A 130 -9.73 0.43 -10.31
C LEU A 130 -9.00 1.04 -11.51
N ASP A 131 -8.54 2.29 -11.38
CA ASP A 131 -7.81 2.97 -12.45
C ASP A 131 -6.44 2.27 -12.70
N ALA A 132 -5.72 1.89 -11.65
CA ALA A 132 -4.47 1.12 -11.74
C ALA A 132 -4.69 -0.25 -12.40
N MET A 133 -5.72 -0.99 -12.02
CA MET A 133 -6.06 -2.30 -12.63
C MET A 133 -6.37 -2.17 -14.12
N LYS A 134 -7.09 -1.13 -14.54
CA LYS A 134 -7.37 -0.87 -15.96
C LYS A 134 -6.10 -0.54 -16.76
N HIS A 135 -5.15 0.19 -16.16
CA HIS A 135 -3.88 0.49 -16.81
C HIS A 135 -3.02 -0.77 -16.97
N GLN A 136 -2.99 -1.64 -15.97
CA GLN A 136 -2.27 -2.92 -16.05
C GLN A 136 -2.86 -3.82 -17.15
N GLY A 137 -4.18 -3.92 -17.27
CA GLY A 137 -4.84 -4.69 -18.32
C GLY A 137 -4.55 -4.23 -19.75
N LYS A 138 -4.21 -2.94 -19.93
CA LYS A 138 -3.78 -2.40 -21.23
C LYS A 138 -2.31 -2.65 -21.55
N ARG A 139 -1.48 -2.93 -20.56
CA ARG A 139 -0.02 -3.17 -20.72
C ARG A 139 0.33 -4.62 -20.99
N LEU A 140 -0.57 -5.57 -20.72
CA LEU A 140 -0.38 -6.94 -21.15
C LEU A 140 -0.52 -6.97 -22.68
N PRO A 141 0.55 -7.34 -23.46
CA PRO A 141 0.39 -7.57 -24.88
C PRO A 141 -0.69 -8.63 -25.03
N GLU A 142 -1.60 -8.44 -25.97
CA GLU A 142 -2.55 -9.49 -26.38
C GLU A 142 -1.71 -10.74 -26.65
N ALA A 143 -1.71 -11.68 -25.69
CA ALA A 143 -1.15 -12.99 -25.91
C ALA A 143 -1.96 -13.57 -27.05
N SER A 144 -1.29 -13.69 -28.19
CA SER A 144 -1.68 -14.36 -29.43
C SER A 144 -2.95 -15.18 -29.27
N SER A 145 -3.97 -14.79 -30.04
CA SER A 145 -5.16 -15.57 -30.34
C SER A 145 -4.80 -17.04 -30.65
N VAL A 146 -4.96 -17.90 -29.67
CA VAL A 146 -5.23 -19.31 -29.90
C VAL A 146 -6.73 -19.45 -29.77
N ASP A 147 -7.36 -19.62 -30.91
CA ASP A 147 -8.76 -19.95 -31.10
C ASP A 147 -9.03 -21.32 -30.45
N ASP A 148 -9.57 -21.31 -29.25
CA ASP A 148 -10.29 -22.43 -28.68
C ASP A 148 -11.51 -21.86 -27.96
N GLY A 149 -12.69 -22.22 -28.54
CA GLY A 149 -14.02 -21.67 -28.27
C GLY A 149 -14.58 -21.86 -26.86
N GLU A 150 -13.93 -21.30 -25.89
CA GLU A 150 -14.54 -21.02 -24.56
C GLU A 150 -14.69 -19.52 -24.41
N GLU A 151 -15.93 -19.05 -24.20
CA GLU A 151 -16.25 -17.69 -23.80
C GLU A 151 -15.42 -17.31 -22.55
N HIS A 152 -14.21 -16.79 -22.77
CA HIS A 152 -13.47 -16.06 -21.75
C HIS A 152 -14.25 -14.78 -21.51
N SER A 153 -15.25 -14.87 -20.63
CA SER A 153 -15.91 -13.74 -20.00
C SER A 153 -14.82 -12.79 -19.51
N MET A 154 -14.60 -11.67 -20.21
CA MET A 154 -13.75 -10.56 -19.76
C MET A 154 -14.29 -10.13 -18.40
N ILE A 155 -13.68 -10.63 -17.32
CA ILE A 155 -14.04 -10.26 -15.95
C ILE A 155 -13.84 -8.74 -15.87
N ASN A 156 -14.94 -8.01 -15.77
CA ASN A 156 -14.91 -6.56 -15.66
C ASN A 156 -14.09 -6.18 -14.43
N SER A 157 -13.16 -5.22 -14.55
CA SER A 157 -12.30 -4.77 -13.45
C SER A 157 -13.09 -4.40 -12.18
N ASN A 158 -14.36 -3.96 -12.34
CA ASN A 158 -15.25 -3.72 -11.20
C ASN A 158 -15.67 -5.02 -10.48
N GLU A 159 -15.86 -6.11 -11.23
CA GLU A 159 -16.20 -7.42 -10.65
C GLU A 159 -15.01 -8.01 -9.92
N LEU A 160 -13.81 -7.88 -10.51
CA LEU A 160 -12.58 -8.33 -9.88
C LEU A 160 -12.33 -7.55 -8.58
N LEU A 161 -12.44 -6.23 -8.59
CA LEU A 161 -12.33 -5.41 -7.40
C LEU A 161 -13.37 -5.80 -6.35
N ALA A 162 -14.64 -5.97 -6.74
CA ALA A 162 -15.72 -6.35 -5.84
C ALA A 162 -15.43 -7.68 -5.12
N ARG A 163 -14.94 -8.69 -5.86
CA ARG A 163 -14.53 -9.99 -5.28
C ARG A 163 -13.38 -9.83 -4.28
N GLN A 164 -12.36 -9.01 -4.61
CA GLN A 164 -11.20 -8.81 -3.75
C GLN A 164 -11.54 -8.12 -2.42
N VAL A 165 -12.48 -7.18 -2.44
CA VAL A 165 -12.86 -6.39 -1.25
C VAL A 165 -14.11 -6.94 -0.52
N GLY A 166 -14.74 -7.98 -1.05
CA GLY A 166 -15.94 -8.59 -0.45
C GLY A 166 -17.19 -7.72 -0.53
N GLU A 167 -17.25 -6.79 -1.49
CA GLU A 167 -18.40 -5.90 -1.68
C GLU A 167 -19.12 -6.16 -3.02
N SER A 168 -20.38 -5.69 -3.16
CA SER A 168 -21.08 -5.80 -4.43
C SER A 168 -20.56 -4.79 -5.47
N VAL A 169 -20.65 -5.13 -6.75
CA VAL A 169 -20.31 -4.21 -7.87
C VAL A 169 -21.10 -2.90 -7.78
N ALA A 170 -22.38 -2.99 -7.35
CA ALA A 170 -23.23 -1.81 -7.17
C ALA A 170 -22.70 -0.87 -6.08
N GLN A 171 -22.16 -1.45 -5.00
CA GLN A 171 -21.58 -0.71 -3.88
C GLN A 171 -20.27 -0.03 -4.29
N ILE A 172 -19.38 -0.74 -5.01
CA ILE A 172 -18.17 -0.16 -5.59
C ILE A 172 -18.50 1.06 -6.47
N LYS A 173 -19.48 0.92 -7.38
CA LYS A 173 -19.92 2.03 -8.24
C LYS A 173 -20.47 3.22 -7.44
N ARG A 174 -21.17 2.97 -6.32
CA ARG A 174 -21.66 4.04 -5.42
C ARG A 174 -20.49 4.78 -4.76
N TYR A 175 -19.51 4.06 -4.21
CA TYR A 175 -18.30 4.67 -3.62
C TYR A 175 -17.56 5.51 -4.65
N ILE A 176 -17.32 5.00 -5.86
CA ILE A 176 -16.62 5.75 -6.91
C ILE A 176 -17.39 7.04 -7.26
N ARG A 177 -18.73 7.02 -7.31
CA ARG A 177 -19.53 8.24 -7.55
C ARG A 177 -19.34 9.28 -6.45
N LEU A 178 -19.11 8.89 -5.20
CA LEU A 178 -18.84 9.83 -4.10
C LEU A 178 -17.61 10.69 -4.38
N THR A 179 -16.59 10.19 -5.08
CA THR A 179 -15.38 10.97 -5.41
C THR A 179 -15.69 12.22 -6.24
N ASN A 180 -16.82 12.25 -6.95
CA ASN A 180 -17.23 13.42 -7.74
C ASN A 180 -17.95 14.49 -6.90
N LEU A 181 -18.39 14.13 -5.69
CA LEU A 181 -19.13 15.01 -4.77
C LEU A 181 -18.25 15.56 -3.65
N ILE A 182 -17.07 14.97 -3.44
CA ILE A 182 -16.14 15.37 -2.38
C ILE A 182 -15.13 16.33 -2.99
N PRO A 183 -14.99 17.58 -2.48
CA PRO A 183 -13.92 18.50 -2.89
C PRO A 183 -12.55 17.87 -2.67
N LYS A 184 -11.64 18.11 -3.59
CA LYS A 184 -10.24 17.66 -3.46
C LYS A 184 -9.50 18.47 -2.42
#